data_57e8e3dcaae01fa65c4cb436fa69c672
#
_entry.id   57e8e3dcaae01fa65c4cb436fa69c672
#
_cell.length_a   1.000
_cell.length_b   1.000
_cell.length_c   1.000
_cell.angle_alpha   90.00
_cell.angle_beta   90.00
_cell.angle_gamma   90.00
#
_symmetry.space_group_name_H-M   'P 1'
#
loop_
_entity.id
_entity.type
_entity.pdbx_description
1 polymer ?
#
loop_
_entity_poly.entity_id
_entity_poly.type
_entity_poly.pdbx_seq_one_letter_code
_entity_poly.pdbx_strand_id
1 'polypeptide(L)'
;MSAKRNLCKDLIRVNLPDVKIKNKILRRTVKAFAGGIYGVSHISSFYNILCKDYLVMPQIDFVITTRCSLRCRECANLMPYFKEPETYSVEFLKEELDKLLEYVDEIHELRVLGGEPFIHPHLNEILDYAVTKKKINRIVIFTNGTVLPKNDLLIESLRKKKISITISDYGTWSKEKDNLLELCKKNKIKCGVNFIPQWVSFGGLQKRKRTAEELKEQFRKCDNVCKSYLEGKIYWCERQASGNKLGLIKSTEKEYIDVMNNTGNIEQVRKRILDYCYNTRYIGACMQCDKGTDACKEVPMAEQVKKGELL
;
A
#
# COMPACT_ATOMS: atom_id res chain seq x y z
N MET A 1 8.34 16.87 -16.61
CA MET A 1 6.90 17.07 -16.85
C MET A 1 6.07 15.78 -16.80
N SER A 2 6.54 14.66 -17.34
CA SER A 2 5.80 13.37 -17.37
C SER A 2 5.48 12.83 -15.96
N ALA A 3 6.47 12.75 -15.07
CA ALA A 3 6.29 12.24 -13.71
C ALA A 3 5.29 13.07 -12.87
N LYS A 4 5.37 14.38 -12.91
CA LYS A 4 4.43 15.28 -12.22
C LYS A 4 2.99 15.11 -12.71
N ARG A 5 2.78 14.93 -14.04
CA ARG A 5 1.45 14.62 -14.60
C ARG A 5 0.92 13.26 -14.13
N ASN A 6 1.79 12.26 -14.06
CA ASN A 6 1.41 10.92 -13.58
C ASN A 6 1.08 10.96 -12.08
N LEU A 7 1.82 11.72 -11.29
CA LEU A 7 1.50 11.99 -9.88
C LEU A 7 0.10 12.62 -9.73
N CYS A 8 -0.23 13.66 -10.54
CA CYS A 8 -1.56 14.26 -10.51
C CYS A 8 -2.67 13.26 -10.86
N LYS A 9 -2.46 12.41 -11.88
CA LYS A 9 -3.42 11.34 -12.22
C LYS A 9 -3.60 10.34 -11.10
N ASP A 10 -2.53 9.98 -10.43
CA ASP A 10 -2.55 9.05 -9.31
C ASP A 10 -3.32 9.63 -8.12
N LEU A 11 -3.08 10.90 -7.81
CA LEU A 11 -3.79 11.62 -6.75
C LEU A 11 -5.31 11.70 -7.03
N ILE A 12 -5.71 11.96 -8.27
CA ILE A 12 -7.13 11.92 -8.67
C ILE A 12 -7.69 10.52 -8.46
N ARG A 13 -6.99 9.49 -8.92
CA ARG A 13 -7.46 8.10 -8.85
C ARG A 13 -7.70 7.63 -7.41
N VAL A 14 -6.80 7.96 -6.49
CA VAL A 14 -6.89 7.59 -5.07
C VAL A 14 -8.11 8.21 -4.39
N ASN A 15 -8.53 9.37 -4.87
CA ASN A 15 -9.67 10.11 -4.30
C ASN A 15 -10.98 9.90 -5.04
N LEU A 16 -10.97 9.14 -6.14
CA LEU A 16 -12.22 8.80 -6.82
C LEU A 16 -12.99 7.74 -6.01
N PRO A 17 -14.31 7.94 -5.84
CA PRO A 17 -15.12 6.93 -5.18
C PRO A 17 -15.07 5.61 -5.95
N ASP A 18 -15.04 4.51 -5.22
CA ASP A 18 -15.15 3.18 -5.82
C ASP A 18 -16.61 2.93 -6.25
N VAL A 19 -16.88 3.31 -7.51
CA VAL A 19 -18.25 3.30 -8.05
C VAL A 19 -18.56 1.89 -8.56
N LYS A 20 -19.38 1.15 -7.82
CA LYS A 20 -19.88 -0.19 -8.21
C LYS A 20 -20.95 -0.09 -9.31
N ILE A 21 -20.60 0.39 -10.49
CA ILE A 21 -21.49 0.42 -11.65
C ILE A 21 -21.11 -0.71 -12.60
N LYS A 22 -22.04 -1.65 -12.86
CA LYS A 22 -21.84 -2.77 -13.78
C LYS A 22 -21.59 -2.28 -15.23
N ASN A 23 -22.28 -1.21 -15.66
CA ASN A 23 -22.10 -0.66 -16.99
C ASN A 23 -20.75 0.07 -17.10
N LYS A 24 -19.86 -0.45 -17.95
CA LYS A 24 -18.48 0.05 -18.15
C LYS A 24 -18.42 1.50 -18.64
N ILE A 25 -19.35 1.88 -19.53
CA ILE A 25 -19.40 3.24 -20.09
C ILE A 25 -19.82 4.22 -19.00
N LEU A 26 -20.95 3.95 -18.32
CA LEU A 26 -21.46 4.79 -17.24
C LEU A 26 -20.43 4.93 -16.11
N ARG A 27 -19.76 3.83 -15.73
CA ARG A 27 -18.68 3.87 -14.73
C ARG A 27 -17.52 4.79 -15.16
N ARG A 28 -17.12 4.77 -16.44
CA ARG A 28 -16.08 5.67 -16.97
C ARG A 28 -16.53 7.12 -16.93
N THR A 29 -17.76 7.39 -17.34
CA THR A 29 -18.34 8.76 -17.35
C THR A 29 -18.42 9.33 -15.94
N VAL A 30 -18.92 8.54 -14.95
CA VAL A 30 -19.01 8.97 -13.56
C VAL A 30 -17.62 9.22 -12.97
N LYS A 31 -16.64 8.34 -13.24
CA LYS A 31 -15.26 8.55 -12.78
C LYS A 31 -14.62 9.78 -13.41
N ALA A 32 -14.86 10.04 -14.68
CA ALA A 32 -14.34 11.24 -15.38
C ALA A 32 -14.94 12.52 -14.78
N PHE A 33 -16.25 12.54 -14.55
CA PHE A 33 -16.96 13.68 -13.93
C PHE A 33 -16.49 13.93 -12.49
N ALA A 34 -16.42 12.89 -11.67
CA ALA A 34 -15.91 12.99 -10.30
C ALA A 34 -14.43 13.44 -10.26
N GLY A 35 -13.61 12.95 -11.19
CA GLY A 35 -12.22 13.38 -11.35
C GLY A 35 -12.11 14.84 -11.77
N GLY A 36 -13.01 15.32 -12.61
CA GLY A 36 -13.12 16.74 -12.99
C GLY A 36 -13.45 17.63 -11.78
N ILE A 37 -14.46 17.25 -11.00
CA ILE A 37 -14.84 17.98 -9.76
C ILE A 37 -13.68 17.98 -8.77
N TYR A 38 -13.04 16.85 -8.54
CA TYR A 38 -11.87 16.77 -7.66
C TYR A 38 -10.74 17.67 -8.17
N GLY A 39 -10.47 17.68 -9.48
CA GLY A 39 -9.46 18.53 -10.11
C GLY A 39 -9.71 20.00 -9.86
N VAL A 40 -10.97 20.45 -10.01
CA VAL A 40 -11.36 21.85 -9.78
C VAL A 40 -11.24 22.21 -8.30
N SER A 41 -11.70 21.34 -7.38
CA SER A 41 -11.65 21.60 -5.94
C SER A 41 -10.22 21.58 -5.38
N HIS A 42 -9.26 20.94 -6.07
CA HIS A 42 -7.86 20.79 -5.65
C HIS A 42 -6.87 21.50 -6.60
N ILE A 43 -7.32 22.51 -7.33
CA ILE A 43 -6.50 23.22 -8.32
C ILE A 43 -5.20 23.79 -7.74
N SER A 44 -5.23 24.24 -6.47
CA SER A 44 -4.06 24.73 -5.76
C SER A 44 -3.02 23.61 -5.51
N SER A 45 -3.46 22.41 -5.19
CA SER A 45 -2.58 21.24 -5.00
C SER A 45 -1.93 20.85 -6.31
N PHE A 46 -2.68 20.82 -7.41
CA PHE A 46 -2.13 20.55 -8.75
C PHE A 46 -1.16 21.63 -9.20
N TYR A 47 -1.47 22.89 -8.95
CA TYR A 47 -0.56 23.98 -9.23
C TYR A 47 0.76 23.83 -8.47
N ASN A 48 0.70 23.51 -7.16
CA ASN A 48 1.89 23.29 -6.35
C ASN A 48 2.74 22.11 -6.87
N ILE A 49 2.11 20.98 -7.25
CA ILE A 49 2.80 19.83 -7.83
C ILE A 49 3.47 20.20 -9.16
N LEU A 50 2.75 20.90 -10.05
CA LEU A 50 3.23 21.17 -11.41
C LEU A 50 4.26 22.29 -11.45
N CYS A 51 4.10 23.32 -10.61
CA CYS A 51 4.84 24.57 -10.71
C CYS A 51 5.80 24.85 -9.56
N LYS A 52 5.61 24.22 -8.36
CA LYS A 52 6.39 24.54 -7.15
C LYS A 52 7.19 23.37 -6.58
N ASP A 53 7.45 22.33 -7.35
CA ASP A 53 8.18 21.13 -6.90
C ASP A 53 7.61 20.48 -5.61
N TYR A 54 6.31 20.64 -5.40
CA TYR A 54 5.60 20.03 -4.29
C TYR A 54 5.44 18.53 -4.53
N LEU A 55 6.03 17.71 -3.65
CA LEU A 55 6.03 16.25 -3.78
C LEU A 55 4.98 15.63 -2.87
N VAL A 56 3.93 15.10 -3.47
CA VAL A 56 2.87 14.37 -2.77
C VAL A 56 3.06 12.87 -2.97
N MET A 57 2.86 12.11 -1.90
CA MET A 57 2.62 10.66 -1.98
C MET A 57 1.11 10.42 -1.88
N PRO A 58 0.42 10.09 -2.99
CA PRO A 58 -1.03 9.83 -2.98
C PRO A 58 -1.41 8.70 -2.04
N GLN A 59 -0.65 7.61 -2.06
CA GLN A 59 -0.75 6.49 -1.14
C GLN A 59 0.64 5.91 -0.90
N ILE A 60 0.88 5.45 0.31
CA ILE A 60 2.05 4.66 0.63
C ILE A 60 1.70 3.61 1.69
N ASP A 61 2.07 2.37 1.42
CA ASP A 61 1.91 1.23 2.32
C ASP A 61 3.04 1.23 3.33
N PHE A 62 2.75 1.59 4.56
CA PHE A 62 3.68 1.58 5.68
C PHE A 62 3.62 0.24 6.39
N VAL A 63 4.63 -0.59 6.19
CA VAL A 63 4.69 -1.96 6.70
C VAL A 63 5.24 -1.97 8.11
N ILE A 64 4.38 -2.17 9.11
CA ILE A 64 4.76 -2.13 10.53
C ILE A 64 5.11 -3.49 11.15
N THR A 65 4.77 -4.57 10.45
CA THR A 65 5.06 -5.94 10.89
C THR A 65 4.98 -6.91 9.71
N THR A 66 5.76 -7.97 9.74
CA THR A 66 5.62 -9.11 8.83
C THR A 66 4.86 -10.28 9.45
N ARG A 67 4.40 -10.15 10.72
CA ARG A 67 3.53 -11.13 11.39
C ARG A 67 2.12 -11.04 10.86
N CYS A 68 1.51 -12.20 10.56
CA CYS A 68 0.14 -12.28 10.10
C CYS A 68 -0.59 -13.42 10.80
N SER A 69 -1.90 -13.25 11.02
CA SER A 69 -2.80 -14.29 11.53
C SER A 69 -3.20 -15.31 10.45
N LEU A 70 -2.98 -14.99 9.18
CA LEU A 70 -3.25 -15.83 8.02
C LEU A 70 -1.97 -16.21 7.28
N ARG A 71 -2.03 -17.32 6.54
CA ARG A 71 -0.95 -17.81 5.67
C ARG A 71 -1.46 -17.98 4.24
N CYS A 72 -1.93 -16.90 3.64
CA CYS A 72 -2.55 -16.93 2.32
C CYS A 72 -1.53 -17.25 1.23
N ARG A 73 -1.79 -18.27 0.40
CA ARG A 73 -0.91 -18.77 -0.68
C ARG A 73 -0.49 -17.66 -1.66
N GLU A 74 -1.44 -16.89 -2.13
CA GLU A 74 -1.23 -15.79 -3.09
C GLU A 74 -1.18 -14.42 -2.38
N CYS A 75 -0.51 -14.37 -1.23
CA CYS A 75 -0.30 -13.11 -0.52
C CYS A 75 0.65 -12.21 -1.31
N ALA A 76 0.20 -11.02 -1.68
CA ALA A 76 1.03 -10.05 -2.38
C ALA A 76 2.25 -9.61 -1.56
N ASN A 77 2.10 -9.55 -0.23
CA ASN A 77 3.18 -9.26 0.72
C ASN A 77 4.05 -10.49 1.07
N LEU A 78 3.86 -11.63 0.43
CA LEU A 78 4.65 -12.86 0.64
C LEU A 78 4.74 -13.30 2.12
N MET A 79 3.73 -13.00 2.94
CA MET A 79 3.76 -13.29 4.38
C MET A 79 4.05 -14.76 4.73
N PRO A 80 3.54 -15.78 4.00
CA PRO A 80 3.85 -17.19 4.30
C PRO A 80 5.33 -17.57 4.15
N TYR A 81 6.11 -16.78 3.40
CA TYR A 81 7.53 -17.03 3.16
C TYR A 81 8.44 -16.56 4.30
N PHE A 82 7.95 -15.69 5.19
CA PHE A 82 8.70 -15.27 6.36
C PHE A 82 8.77 -16.41 7.39
N LYS A 83 9.94 -17.05 7.51
CA LYS A 83 10.18 -18.10 8.51
C LYS A 83 10.23 -17.51 9.92
N GLU A 84 10.85 -16.35 10.03
CA GLU A 84 10.97 -15.56 11.26
C GLU A 84 10.32 -14.20 11.05
N PRO A 85 8.97 -14.11 11.18
CA PRO A 85 8.28 -12.85 10.98
C PRO A 85 8.57 -11.88 12.12
N GLU A 86 8.77 -10.61 11.78
CA GLU A 86 9.20 -9.55 12.67
C GLU A 86 8.05 -8.58 13.01
N THR A 87 8.18 -7.95 14.16
CA THR A 87 7.41 -6.75 14.53
C THR A 87 8.41 -5.65 14.79
N TYR A 88 8.34 -4.57 14.04
CA TYR A 88 9.30 -3.47 14.15
C TYR A 88 9.05 -2.66 15.41
N SER A 89 10.12 -2.13 16.03
CA SER A 89 9.97 -1.30 17.22
C SER A 89 9.30 0.04 16.88
N VAL A 90 8.66 0.63 17.87
CA VAL A 90 7.97 1.93 17.73
C VAL A 90 8.98 3.02 17.36
N GLU A 91 10.16 3.00 17.96
CA GLU A 91 11.23 3.97 17.72
C GLU A 91 11.70 3.89 16.27
N PHE A 92 11.95 2.68 15.77
CA PHE A 92 12.35 2.47 14.38
C PHE A 92 11.29 2.97 13.39
N LEU A 93 10.01 2.64 13.63
CA LEU A 93 8.91 3.08 12.77
C LEU A 93 8.68 4.60 12.81
N LYS A 94 8.92 5.24 13.95
CA LYS A 94 8.90 6.71 14.06
C LYS A 94 10.03 7.35 13.25
N GLU A 95 11.23 6.79 13.36
CA GLU A 95 12.41 7.26 12.60
C GLU A 95 12.18 7.10 11.09
N GLU A 96 11.72 5.94 10.64
CA GLU A 96 11.36 5.71 9.23
C GLU A 96 10.37 6.76 8.71
N LEU A 97 9.31 7.01 9.49
CA LEU A 97 8.27 7.96 9.10
C LEU A 97 8.82 9.38 9.03
N ASP A 98 9.65 9.79 9.98
CA ASP A 98 10.28 11.10 9.97
C ASP A 98 11.23 11.27 8.78
N LYS A 99 12.04 10.27 8.50
CA LYS A 99 12.92 10.27 7.33
C LYS A 99 12.15 10.41 6.02
N LEU A 100 11.07 9.69 5.86
CA LEU A 100 10.22 9.84 4.67
C LEU A 100 9.67 11.27 4.56
N LEU A 101 9.20 11.84 5.68
CA LEU A 101 8.63 13.18 5.73
C LEU A 101 9.66 14.32 5.53
N GLU A 102 10.97 14.05 5.62
CA GLU A 102 11.99 15.00 5.19
C GLU A 102 11.94 15.26 3.67
N TYR A 103 11.63 14.22 2.89
CA TYR A 103 11.67 14.27 1.43
C TYR A 103 10.34 14.57 0.76
N VAL A 104 9.21 14.32 1.41
CA VAL A 104 7.88 14.59 0.85
C VAL A 104 7.20 15.77 1.56
N ASP A 105 6.37 16.49 0.81
CA ASP A 105 5.61 17.62 1.37
C ASP A 105 4.29 17.15 1.93
N GLU A 106 3.74 16.06 1.38
CA GLU A 106 2.45 15.52 1.78
C GLU A 106 2.38 14.01 1.55
N ILE A 107 1.85 13.28 2.52
CA ILE A 107 1.30 11.94 2.37
C ILE A 107 -0.21 12.06 2.43
N HIS A 108 -0.88 11.88 1.27
CA HIS A 108 -2.32 12.00 1.22
C HIS A 108 -3.00 10.86 1.98
N GLU A 109 -2.52 9.62 1.80
CA GLU A 109 -2.97 8.45 2.55
C GLU A 109 -1.80 7.59 3.01
N LEU A 110 -1.56 7.56 4.33
CA LEU A 110 -0.66 6.61 4.96
C LEU A 110 -1.44 5.34 5.26
N ARG A 111 -1.10 4.25 4.58
CA ARG A 111 -1.75 2.95 4.73
C ARG A 111 -0.94 2.10 5.69
N VAL A 112 -1.41 1.97 6.91
CA VAL A 112 -0.77 1.14 7.94
C VAL A 112 -1.18 -0.31 7.73
N LEU A 113 -0.21 -1.11 7.38
CA LEU A 113 -0.42 -2.52 7.08
C LEU A 113 0.86 -3.35 7.34
N GLY A 114 0.89 -4.55 6.84
CA GLY A 114 2.01 -5.49 6.92
C GLY A 114 1.47 -6.88 6.72
N GLY A 115 1.66 -7.77 7.70
CA GLY A 115 0.90 -8.98 7.84
C GLY A 115 -0.52 -8.66 8.34
N GLU A 116 -0.68 -8.56 9.66
CA GLU A 116 -1.91 -8.08 10.29
C GLU A 116 -1.58 -7.00 11.31
N PRO A 117 -1.96 -5.73 11.09
CA PRO A 117 -1.59 -4.62 11.96
C PRO A 117 -2.06 -4.77 13.41
N PHE A 118 -3.24 -5.36 13.64
CA PHE A 118 -3.76 -5.53 15.00
C PHE A 118 -3.00 -6.55 15.85
N ILE A 119 -2.02 -7.27 15.27
CA ILE A 119 -1.07 -8.09 16.02
C ILE A 119 0.03 -7.23 16.66
N HIS A 120 0.31 -6.04 16.13
CA HIS A 120 1.36 -5.18 16.64
C HIS A 120 1.02 -4.68 18.06
N PRO A 121 1.82 -5.01 19.11
CA PRO A 121 1.45 -4.73 20.49
C PRO A 121 1.35 -3.22 20.82
N HIS A 122 2.08 -2.40 20.08
CA HIS A 122 2.17 -0.94 20.28
C HIS A 122 1.57 -0.15 19.10
N LEU A 123 0.55 -0.70 18.43
CA LEU A 123 -0.09 -0.03 17.29
C LEU A 123 -0.64 1.36 17.67
N ASN A 124 -1.17 1.52 18.89
CA ASN A 124 -1.65 2.81 19.39
C ASN A 124 -0.55 3.88 19.36
N GLU A 125 0.67 3.58 19.80
CA GLU A 125 1.77 4.52 19.86
C GLU A 125 2.22 4.98 18.46
N ILE A 126 2.23 4.04 17.48
CA ILE A 126 2.54 4.33 16.07
C ILE A 126 1.48 5.26 15.48
N LEU A 127 0.20 4.94 15.70
CA LEU A 127 -0.93 5.74 15.20
C LEU A 127 -0.95 7.13 15.81
N ASP A 128 -0.74 7.22 17.11
CA ASP A 128 -0.72 8.48 17.84
C ASP A 128 0.40 9.38 17.33
N TYR A 129 1.57 8.80 17.11
CA TYR A 129 2.68 9.53 16.52
C TYR A 129 2.38 10.01 15.09
N ALA A 130 1.87 9.13 14.24
CA ALA A 130 1.54 9.49 12.86
C ALA A 130 0.47 10.59 12.76
N VAL A 131 -0.51 10.61 13.69
CA VAL A 131 -1.55 11.66 13.75
C VAL A 131 -0.97 13.04 13.99
N THR A 132 0.13 13.16 14.74
CA THR A 132 0.78 14.47 15.02
C THR A 132 1.41 15.07 13.76
N LYS A 133 1.72 14.27 12.76
CA LYS A 133 2.40 14.74 11.54
C LYS A 133 1.44 15.52 10.64
N LYS A 134 1.69 16.83 10.49
CA LYS A 134 0.85 17.72 9.68
C LYS A 134 0.87 17.36 8.19
N LYS A 135 1.97 16.80 7.71
CA LYS A 135 2.15 16.33 6.32
C LYS A 135 1.35 15.08 5.98
N ILE A 136 0.73 14.41 6.95
CA ILE A 136 -0.12 13.23 6.75
C ILE A 136 -1.58 13.65 6.83
N ASN A 137 -2.34 13.48 5.74
CA ASN A 137 -3.73 13.90 5.69
C ASN A 137 -4.68 12.86 6.30
N ARG A 138 -4.50 11.59 5.95
CA ARG A 138 -5.30 10.49 6.52
C ARG A 138 -4.45 9.25 6.77
N ILE A 139 -4.88 8.45 7.72
CA ILE A 139 -4.26 7.18 8.10
C ILE A 139 -5.31 6.10 7.95
N VAL A 140 -5.02 5.07 7.17
CA VAL A 140 -5.94 3.95 6.93
C VAL A 140 -5.26 2.66 7.36
N ILE A 141 -5.87 1.96 8.33
CA ILE A 141 -5.41 0.65 8.77
C ILE A 141 -6.08 -0.40 7.89
N PHE A 142 -5.29 -1.24 7.24
CA PHE A 142 -5.79 -2.37 6.46
C PHE A 142 -5.66 -3.64 7.27
N THR A 143 -6.78 -4.25 7.65
CA THR A 143 -6.85 -5.49 8.43
C THR A 143 -7.56 -6.58 7.64
N ASN A 144 -7.15 -7.82 7.87
CA ASN A 144 -7.83 -9.00 7.32
C ASN A 144 -9.09 -9.41 8.12
N GLY A 145 -9.42 -8.70 9.18
CA GLY A 145 -10.60 -8.94 9.99
C GLY A 145 -10.55 -10.22 10.83
N THR A 146 -9.36 -10.69 11.21
CA THR A 146 -9.19 -11.88 12.07
C THR A 146 -8.86 -11.54 13.52
N VAL A 147 -8.51 -10.29 13.81
CA VAL A 147 -8.05 -9.84 15.13
C VAL A 147 -8.82 -8.60 15.53
N LEU A 148 -9.29 -8.56 16.77
CA LEU A 148 -9.94 -7.39 17.37
C LEU A 148 -8.92 -6.54 18.14
N PRO A 149 -9.05 -5.20 18.11
CA PRO A 149 -8.38 -4.33 19.07
C PRO A 149 -8.81 -4.68 20.50
N LYS A 150 -7.86 -5.01 21.39
CA LYS A 150 -8.17 -5.52 22.73
C LYS A 150 -7.92 -4.51 23.85
N ASN A 151 -7.25 -3.41 23.53
CA ASN A 151 -6.81 -2.49 24.58
C ASN A 151 -7.46 -1.12 24.40
N ASP A 152 -7.87 -0.50 25.50
CA ASP A 152 -8.60 0.78 25.50
C ASP A 152 -7.79 1.92 24.89
N LEU A 153 -6.47 1.92 25.08
CA LEU A 153 -5.58 2.92 24.47
C LEU A 153 -5.62 2.85 22.93
N LEU A 154 -5.65 1.62 22.38
CA LEU A 154 -5.80 1.46 20.93
C LEU A 154 -7.17 1.92 20.45
N ILE A 155 -8.23 1.61 21.18
CA ILE A 155 -9.58 2.09 20.86
C ILE A 155 -9.64 3.62 20.84
N GLU A 156 -9.01 4.28 21.81
CA GLU A 156 -8.92 5.73 21.87
C GLU A 156 -8.16 6.30 20.67
N SER A 157 -7.02 5.72 20.31
CA SER A 157 -6.25 6.11 19.14
C SER A 157 -7.06 5.99 17.85
N LEU A 158 -7.80 4.88 17.69
CA LEU A 158 -8.63 4.62 16.51
C LEU A 158 -9.79 5.63 16.33
N ARG A 159 -10.23 6.31 17.39
CA ARG A 159 -11.28 7.35 17.33
C ARG A 159 -10.78 8.68 16.74
N LYS A 160 -9.48 8.87 16.58
CA LYS A 160 -8.91 10.13 16.08
C LYS A 160 -9.36 10.40 14.64
N LYS A 161 -9.71 11.66 14.36
CA LYS A 161 -10.36 12.08 13.10
C LYS A 161 -9.63 11.66 11.81
N LYS A 162 -8.29 11.62 11.85
CA LYS A 162 -7.47 11.23 10.69
C LYS A 162 -7.45 9.73 10.44
N ILE A 163 -7.88 8.90 11.39
CA ILE A 163 -7.75 7.45 11.33
C ILE A 163 -9.05 6.82 10.83
N SER A 164 -8.91 5.79 10.02
CA SER A 164 -9.98 4.91 9.60
C SER A 164 -9.47 3.47 9.45
N ILE A 165 -10.38 2.51 9.50
CA ILE A 165 -10.11 1.10 9.30
C ILE A 165 -10.75 0.66 7.99
N THR A 166 -10.03 -0.12 7.20
CA THR A 166 -10.54 -0.85 6.06
C THR A 166 -10.37 -2.34 6.31
N ILE A 167 -11.48 -3.05 6.43
CA ILE A 167 -11.48 -4.50 6.57
C ILE A 167 -11.46 -5.10 5.16
N SER A 168 -10.40 -5.85 4.84
CA SER A 168 -10.34 -6.70 3.66
C SER A 168 -11.15 -7.96 3.95
N ASP A 169 -12.36 -8.02 3.40
CA ASP A 169 -13.28 -9.14 3.66
C ASP A 169 -12.89 -10.34 2.80
N TYR A 170 -12.37 -11.36 3.45
CA TYR A 170 -11.99 -12.66 2.87
C TYR A 170 -13.02 -13.75 3.21
N GLY A 171 -14.28 -13.39 3.36
CA GLY A 171 -15.37 -14.31 3.65
C GLY A 171 -15.17 -15.02 5.00
N THR A 172 -15.18 -16.36 4.99
CA THR A 172 -15.05 -17.18 6.21
C THR A 172 -13.71 -17.02 6.93
N TRP A 173 -12.69 -16.50 6.26
CA TRP A 173 -11.38 -16.24 6.88
C TRP A 173 -11.38 -14.98 7.75
N SER A 174 -12.20 -13.99 7.44
CA SER A 174 -12.34 -12.74 8.22
C SER A 174 -13.27 -12.95 9.43
N LYS A 175 -12.89 -13.84 10.33
CA LYS A 175 -13.75 -14.38 11.41
C LYS A 175 -14.29 -13.31 12.37
N GLU A 176 -13.54 -12.22 12.57
CA GLU A 176 -13.89 -11.14 13.50
C GLU A 176 -14.47 -9.91 12.79
N LYS A 177 -14.76 -10.00 11.49
CA LYS A 177 -15.24 -8.87 10.70
C LYS A 177 -16.48 -8.20 11.31
N ASP A 178 -17.49 -8.99 11.64
CA ASP A 178 -18.76 -8.45 12.14
C ASP A 178 -18.60 -7.89 13.56
N ASN A 179 -17.83 -8.56 14.42
CA ASN A 179 -17.49 -8.07 15.75
C ASN A 179 -16.68 -6.76 15.67
N LEU A 180 -15.74 -6.65 14.69
CA LEU A 180 -14.97 -5.44 14.48
C LEU A 180 -15.86 -4.28 13.99
N LEU A 181 -16.81 -4.54 13.09
CA LEU A 181 -17.79 -3.55 12.65
C LEU A 181 -18.65 -3.04 13.80
N GLU A 182 -19.13 -3.94 14.66
CA GLU A 182 -19.92 -3.58 15.84
C GLU A 182 -19.10 -2.74 16.83
N LEU A 183 -17.85 -3.18 17.10
CA LEU A 183 -16.90 -2.44 17.94
C LEU A 183 -16.67 -1.02 17.39
N CYS A 184 -16.42 -0.90 16.09
CA CYS A 184 -16.23 0.40 15.43
C CYS A 184 -17.48 1.29 15.56
N LYS A 185 -18.66 0.74 15.33
CA LYS A 185 -19.94 1.46 15.47
C LYS A 185 -20.16 1.96 16.90
N LYS A 186 -19.97 1.08 17.90
CA LYS A 186 -20.08 1.40 19.33
C LYS A 186 -19.14 2.53 19.74
N ASN A 187 -17.91 2.52 19.22
CA ASN A 187 -16.86 3.47 19.60
C ASN A 187 -16.75 4.68 18.64
N LYS A 188 -17.65 4.83 17.67
CA LYS A 188 -17.63 5.91 16.66
C LYS A 188 -16.31 5.96 15.86
N ILE A 189 -15.72 4.81 15.59
CA ILE A 189 -14.51 4.64 14.77
C ILE A 189 -14.94 4.57 13.30
N LYS A 190 -14.26 5.30 12.43
CA LYS A 190 -14.48 5.19 10.98
C LYS A 190 -14.01 3.83 10.48
N CYS A 191 -14.92 3.04 9.95
CA CYS A 191 -14.63 1.71 9.44
C CYS A 191 -15.39 1.44 8.15
N GLY A 192 -14.74 0.79 7.19
CA GLY A 192 -15.33 0.32 5.95
C GLY A 192 -14.92 -1.11 5.65
N VAL A 193 -15.70 -1.77 4.80
CA VAL A 193 -15.42 -3.12 4.31
C VAL A 193 -15.09 -3.05 2.84
N ASN A 194 -13.96 -3.63 2.47
CA ASN A 194 -13.58 -3.87 1.09
C ASN A 194 -13.79 -5.36 0.80
N PHE A 195 -14.88 -5.68 0.13
CA PHE A 195 -15.14 -7.04 -0.31
C PHE A 195 -14.30 -7.36 -1.54
N ILE A 196 -13.45 -8.37 -1.43
CA ILE A 196 -12.54 -8.85 -2.49
C ILE A 196 -13.03 -10.24 -2.89
N PRO A 197 -13.92 -10.36 -3.89
CA PRO A 197 -14.56 -11.64 -4.22
C PRO A 197 -13.58 -12.69 -4.75
N GLN A 198 -12.47 -12.24 -5.31
CA GLN A 198 -11.52 -13.10 -6.00
C GLN A 198 -10.12 -12.49 -6.03
N TRP A 199 -9.13 -13.35 -5.86
CA TRP A 199 -7.73 -12.97 -5.99
C TRP A 199 -7.18 -13.39 -7.36
N VAL A 200 -5.97 -12.96 -7.63
CA VAL A 200 -5.21 -13.38 -8.79
C VAL A 200 -3.91 -14.05 -8.37
N SER A 201 -3.52 -15.08 -9.10
CA SER A 201 -2.21 -15.70 -8.92
C SER A 201 -1.13 -14.81 -9.48
N PHE A 202 -0.09 -14.62 -8.68
CA PHE A 202 1.15 -13.96 -9.14
C PHE A 202 2.09 -14.93 -9.88
N GLY A 203 1.73 -16.21 -9.97
CA GLY A 203 2.45 -17.25 -10.73
C GLY A 203 3.72 -17.77 -10.07
N GLY A 204 3.82 -17.70 -8.75
CA GLY A 204 5.02 -18.12 -8.00
C GLY A 204 6.20 -17.15 -8.15
N LEU A 205 7.40 -17.59 -7.78
CA LEU A 205 8.60 -16.73 -7.67
C LEU A 205 9.67 -17.04 -8.73
N GLN A 206 9.44 -18.00 -9.64
CA GLN A 206 10.39 -18.32 -10.69
C GLN A 206 10.56 -17.15 -11.66
N LYS A 207 11.80 -16.90 -12.05
CA LYS A 207 12.11 -15.87 -13.03
C LYS A 207 11.70 -16.30 -14.43
N ARG A 208 10.89 -15.46 -15.11
CA ARG A 208 10.45 -15.67 -16.50
C ARG A 208 11.43 -15.00 -17.46
N LYS A 209 11.51 -15.57 -18.66
CA LYS A 209 12.22 -14.92 -19.77
C LYS A 209 11.23 -13.97 -20.45
N ARG A 210 11.35 -12.68 -20.20
CA ARG A 210 10.52 -11.62 -20.83
C ARG A 210 11.42 -10.53 -21.40
N THR A 211 11.06 -10.05 -22.56
CA THR A 211 11.68 -8.90 -23.20
C THR A 211 11.32 -7.61 -22.48
N ALA A 212 12.06 -6.54 -22.74
CA ALA A 212 11.76 -5.22 -22.16
C ALA A 212 10.38 -4.70 -22.59
N GLU A 213 9.94 -5.01 -23.80
CA GLU A 213 8.64 -4.64 -24.36
C GLU A 213 7.50 -5.37 -23.64
N GLU A 214 7.63 -6.68 -23.42
CA GLU A 214 6.67 -7.49 -22.66
C GLU A 214 6.57 -7.00 -21.21
N LEU A 215 7.69 -6.65 -20.57
CA LEU A 215 7.70 -6.10 -19.23
C LEU A 215 7.00 -4.73 -19.14
N LYS A 216 7.21 -3.85 -20.12
CA LYS A 216 6.51 -2.56 -20.20
C LYS A 216 5.00 -2.74 -20.37
N GLU A 217 4.59 -3.68 -21.21
CA GLU A 217 3.17 -3.97 -21.44
C GLU A 217 2.53 -4.61 -20.20
N GLN A 218 3.18 -5.57 -19.56
CA GLN A 218 2.78 -6.15 -18.28
C GLN A 218 2.59 -5.05 -17.24
N PHE A 219 3.58 -4.17 -17.08
CA PHE A 219 3.55 -3.08 -16.10
C PHE A 219 2.42 -2.08 -16.36
N ARG A 220 2.15 -1.78 -17.64
CA ARG A 220 1.04 -0.92 -18.05
C ARG A 220 -0.34 -1.52 -17.73
N LYS A 221 -0.46 -2.85 -17.81
CA LYS A 221 -1.68 -3.60 -17.48
C LYS A 221 -1.82 -3.90 -15.99
N CYS A 222 -0.72 -3.83 -15.23
CA CYS A 222 -0.71 -4.03 -13.79
C CYS A 222 -1.50 -2.92 -13.11
N ASP A 223 -2.50 -3.28 -12.31
CA ASP A 223 -3.37 -2.34 -11.59
C ASP A 223 -2.82 -1.98 -10.19
N ASN A 224 -1.64 -2.50 -9.84
CA ASN A 224 -1.00 -2.11 -8.58
C ASN A 224 -0.51 -0.66 -8.64
N VAL A 225 -0.89 0.09 -7.64
CA VAL A 225 -0.65 1.54 -7.57
C VAL A 225 -0.02 1.98 -6.26
N CYS A 226 0.00 1.07 -5.29
CA CYS A 226 0.51 1.38 -3.96
C CYS A 226 2.02 1.19 -3.93
N LYS A 227 2.72 2.21 -3.48
CA LYS A 227 4.14 2.10 -3.15
C LYS A 227 4.26 1.49 -1.77
N SER A 228 5.19 0.58 -1.58
CA SER A 228 5.43 -0.05 -0.29
C SER A 228 6.66 0.59 0.38
N TYR A 229 6.52 0.95 1.65
CA TYR A 229 7.59 1.48 2.47
C TYR A 229 7.92 0.45 3.56
N LEU A 230 9.08 -0.13 3.44
CA LEU A 230 9.56 -1.23 4.27
C LEU A 230 11.03 -1.03 4.58
N GLU A 231 11.38 -1.00 5.85
CA GLU A 231 12.74 -0.82 6.35
C GLU A 231 13.47 0.38 5.72
N GLY A 232 12.80 1.53 5.75
CA GLY A 232 13.35 2.78 5.24
C GLY A 232 13.51 2.85 3.73
N LYS A 233 12.91 1.91 2.98
CA LYS A 233 13.01 1.85 1.53
C LYS A 233 11.65 1.93 0.86
N ILE A 234 11.54 2.78 -0.15
CA ILE A 234 10.35 2.88 -1.00
C ILE A 234 10.52 1.90 -2.15
N TYR A 235 9.59 0.96 -2.26
CA TYR A 235 9.47 0.00 -3.34
C TYR A 235 8.25 0.30 -4.21
N TRP A 236 8.28 -0.15 -5.46
CA TRP A 236 7.18 0.10 -6.38
C TRP A 236 5.91 -0.68 -6.04
N CYS A 237 6.06 -1.87 -5.47
CA CYS A 237 4.94 -2.70 -5.01
C CYS A 237 5.33 -3.54 -3.78
N GLU A 238 4.34 -4.05 -3.10
CA GLU A 238 4.45 -4.90 -1.91
C GLU A 238 5.21 -6.20 -2.18
N ARG A 239 5.01 -6.81 -3.37
CA ARG A 239 5.69 -8.05 -3.75
C ARG A 239 7.19 -7.83 -3.93
N GLN A 240 7.58 -6.70 -4.51
CA GLN A 240 9.00 -6.32 -4.61
C GLN A 240 9.59 -6.08 -3.22
N ALA A 241 8.90 -5.34 -2.35
CA ALA A 241 9.39 -5.02 -1.02
C ALA A 241 9.68 -6.27 -0.19
N SER A 242 8.67 -7.11 -0.02
CA SER A 242 8.80 -8.35 0.75
C SER A 242 9.73 -9.36 0.08
N GLY A 243 9.66 -9.46 -1.25
CA GLY A 243 10.54 -10.37 -2.01
C GLY A 243 12.01 -9.98 -1.91
N ASN A 244 12.32 -8.67 -1.91
CA ASN A 244 13.68 -8.17 -1.71
C ASN A 244 14.18 -8.43 -0.29
N LYS A 245 13.36 -8.16 0.74
CA LYS A 245 13.69 -8.47 2.14
C LYS A 245 13.96 -9.96 2.35
N LEU A 246 13.18 -10.82 1.72
CA LEU A 246 13.33 -12.28 1.79
C LEU A 246 14.49 -12.83 0.93
N GLY A 247 15.15 -12.00 0.10
CA GLY A 247 16.16 -12.44 -0.85
C GLY A 247 15.62 -13.27 -2.03
N LEU A 248 14.28 -13.36 -2.17
CA LEU A 248 13.59 -14.14 -3.22
C LEU A 248 13.45 -13.34 -4.52
N ILE A 249 13.34 -12.02 -4.42
CA ILE A 249 13.30 -11.10 -5.56
C ILE A 249 14.44 -10.10 -5.37
N LYS A 250 15.49 -10.24 -6.16
CA LYS A 250 16.64 -9.33 -6.07
C LYS A 250 16.33 -8.03 -6.80
N SER A 251 16.34 -6.92 -6.08
CA SER A 251 16.28 -5.57 -6.62
C SER A 251 17.65 -4.92 -6.61
N THR A 252 17.98 -4.22 -7.68
CA THR A 252 19.18 -3.38 -7.74
C THR A 252 18.90 -2.06 -6.98
N GLU A 253 19.96 -1.32 -6.62
CA GLU A 253 19.85 -0.01 -5.95
C GLU A 253 19.07 1.04 -6.75
N LYS A 254 18.90 0.82 -8.06
CA LYS A 254 18.09 1.67 -8.94
C LYS A 254 16.59 1.36 -8.86
N GLU A 255 16.23 0.22 -8.29
CA GLU A 255 14.87 -0.30 -8.26
C GLU A 255 14.18 -0.11 -6.89
N TYR A 256 14.76 0.68 -6.01
CA TYR A 256 14.14 1.18 -4.78
C TYR A 256 14.78 2.52 -4.39
N ILE A 257 14.15 3.24 -3.50
CA ILE A 257 14.73 4.45 -2.89
C ILE A 257 15.01 4.14 -1.42
N ASP A 258 16.28 4.07 -1.06
CA ASP A 258 16.68 4.00 0.34
C ASP A 258 16.57 5.42 0.95
N VAL A 259 15.59 5.60 1.82
CA VAL A 259 15.30 6.88 2.46
C VAL A 259 16.12 7.04 3.74
N MET A 260 16.33 5.92 4.47
CA MET A 260 17.03 5.93 5.75
C MET A 260 18.53 6.20 5.61
N ASN A 261 19.18 5.55 4.62
CA ASN A 261 20.62 5.62 4.44
C ASN A 261 21.05 6.58 3.32
N ASN A 262 20.15 7.48 2.91
CA ASN A 262 20.45 8.41 1.82
C ASN A 262 21.25 9.61 2.34
N THR A 263 22.47 9.76 1.86
CA THR A 263 23.37 10.89 2.18
C THR A 263 23.35 11.99 1.10
N GLY A 264 22.49 11.84 0.09
CA GLY A 264 22.40 12.78 -1.02
C GLY A 264 21.70 14.10 -0.65
N ASN A 265 21.84 15.10 -1.50
CA ASN A 265 21.09 16.35 -1.41
C ASN A 265 19.58 16.08 -1.47
N ILE A 266 18.82 16.74 -0.61
CA ILE A 266 17.34 16.59 -0.49
C ILE A 266 16.66 16.72 -1.86
N GLU A 267 17.02 17.70 -2.67
CA GLU A 267 16.42 17.91 -3.99
C GLU A 267 16.65 16.73 -4.94
N GLN A 268 17.86 16.16 -4.91
CA GLN A 268 18.20 14.98 -5.73
C GLN A 268 17.39 13.76 -5.29
N VAL A 269 17.23 13.55 -3.98
CA VAL A 269 16.41 12.45 -3.44
C VAL A 269 14.94 12.63 -3.81
N ARG A 270 14.39 13.84 -3.65
CA ARG A 270 13.01 14.19 -4.06
C ARG A 270 12.77 13.90 -5.54
N LYS A 271 13.70 14.31 -6.39
CA LYS A 271 13.65 14.02 -7.83
C LYS A 271 13.68 12.53 -8.12
N ARG A 272 14.55 11.78 -7.43
CA ARG A 272 14.60 10.31 -7.55
C ARG A 272 13.29 9.67 -7.11
N ILE A 273 12.69 10.10 -5.98
CA ILE A 273 11.38 9.60 -5.53
C ILE A 273 10.32 9.87 -6.60
N LEU A 274 10.25 11.10 -7.11
CA LEU A 274 9.29 11.47 -8.15
C LEU A 274 9.45 10.62 -9.42
N ASP A 275 10.68 10.48 -9.91
CA ASP A 275 10.95 9.72 -11.13
C ASP A 275 10.69 8.22 -10.91
N TYR A 276 11.14 7.65 -9.81
CA TYR A 276 10.94 6.25 -9.48
C TYR A 276 9.44 5.92 -9.35
N CYS A 277 8.71 6.69 -8.56
CA CYS A 277 7.30 6.40 -8.28
C CYS A 277 6.36 6.65 -9.48
N TYR A 278 6.72 7.58 -10.38
CA TYR A 278 5.77 8.08 -11.40
C TYR A 278 6.28 8.04 -12.83
N ASN A 279 7.54 7.65 -13.05
CA ASN A 279 8.14 7.57 -14.39
C ASN A 279 8.68 6.18 -14.70
N THR A 280 8.75 5.27 -13.72
CA THR A 280 9.14 3.87 -13.92
C THR A 280 8.19 3.18 -14.89
N ARG A 281 8.75 2.40 -15.80
CA ARG A 281 7.99 1.67 -16.83
C ARG A 281 7.90 0.18 -16.57
N TYR A 282 8.79 -0.37 -15.78
CA TYR A 282 8.78 -1.72 -15.20
C TYR A 282 9.92 -1.84 -14.17
N ILE A 283 9.87 -2.88 -13.37
CA ILE A 283 10.90 -3.23 -12.38
C ILE A 283 11.30 -4.70 -12.56
N GLY A 284 12.49 -5.08 -12.09
CA GLY A 284 12.99 -6.46 -12.19
C GLY A 284 12.07 -7.49 -11.56
N ALA A 285 11.34 -7.11 -10.51
CA ALA A 285 10.34 -7.96 -9.85
C ALA A 285 9.22 -8.42 -10.81
N CYS A 286 8.92 -7.68 -11.89
CA CYS A 286 7.95 -8.07 -12.90
C CYS A 286 8.34 -9.37 -13.63
N MET A 287 9.63 -9.72 -13.67
CA MET A 287 10.07 -11.01 -14.20
C MET A 287 9.68 -12.20 -13.31
N GLN A 288 9.30 -11.97 -12.06
CA GLN A 288 8.88 -12.99 -11.10
C GLN A 288 7.41 -12.82 -10.69
N CYS A 289 6.60 -12.26 -11.60
CA CYS A 289 5.20 -11.98 -11.35
C CYS A 289 4.40 -12.11 -12.65
N ASP A 290 3.19 -12.69 -12.59
CA ASP A 290 2.31 -12.80 -13.74
C ASP A 290 1.20 -11.75 -13.76
N LYS A 291 1.07 -10.92 -12.73
CA LYS A 291 0.07 -9.85 -12.70
C LYS A 291 0.26 -8.89 -13.89
N GLY A 292 -0.82 -8.60 -14.58
CA GLY A 292 -0.81 -7.80 -15.81
C GLY A 292 -0.47 -8.58 -17.08
N THR A 293 -0.36 -9.90 -17.03
CA THR A 293 -0.19 -10.79 -18.21
C THR A 293 -1.39 -11.72 -18.36
N ASP A 294 -1.48 -12.38 -19.51
CA ASP A 294 -2.53 -13.38 -19.77
C ASP A 294 -2.34 -14.68 -18.95
N ALA A 295 -1.16 -14.90 -18.36
CA ALA A 295 -0.88 -15.98 -17.42
C ALA A 295 -1.46 -15.74 -16.01
N CYS A 296 -1.88 -14.50 -15.71
CA CYS A 296 -2.49 -14.12 -14.44
C CYS A 296 -3.89 -14.74 -14.35
N LYS A 297 -4.04 -15.77 -13.53
CA LYS A 297 -5.30 -16.50 -13.34
C LYS A 297 -6.00 -16.04 -12.07
N GLU A 298 -7.32 -16.08 -12.08
CA GLU A 298 -8.13 -15.91 -10.88
C GLU A 298 -7.99 -17.13 -9.97
N VAL A 299 -7.91 -16.90 -8.67
CA VAL A 299 -7.76 -17.92 -7.64
C VAL A 299 -8.70 -17.61 -6.45
N PRO A 300 -9.03 -18.62 -5.63
CA PRO A 300 -9.79 -18.38 -4.42
C PRO A 300 -9.09 -17.38 -3.50
N MET A 301 -9.88 -16.45 -2.94
CA MET A 301 -9.32 -15.48 -2.00
C MET A 301 -8.83 -16.14 -0.72
N ALA A 302 -7.68 -15.66 -0.22
CA ALA A 302 -7.10 -16.04 1.06
C ALA A 302 -6.98 -17.57 1.29
N GLU A 303 -6.81 -18.36 0.22
CA GLU A 303 -6.53 -19.80 0.35
C GLU A 303 -5.30 -20.00 1.24
N GLN A 304 -5.46 -20.77 2.32
CA GLN A 304 -4.39 -20.94 3.31
C GLN A 304 -3.41 -22.03 2.88
N VAL A 305 -2.11 -21.72 3.06
CA VAL A 305 -1.04 -22.73 2.96
C VAL A 305 -1.18 -23.74 4.09
N LYS A 306 -1.15 -25.02 3.77
CA LYS A 306 -1.23 -26.09 4.77
C LYS A 306 0.02 -26.11 5.65
N LYS A 307 -0.15 -26.57 6.89
CA LYS A 307 1.00 -26.71 7.80
C LYS A 307 1.99 -27.74 7.22
N GLY A 308 3.25 -27.34 7.07
CA GLY A 308 4.30 -28.18 6.47
C GLY A 308 4.39 -28.12 4.95
N GLU A 309 3.47 -27.43 4.26
CA GLU A 309 3.59 -27.20 2.83
C GLU A 309 4.72 -26.19 2.56
N LEU A 310 5.64 -26.57 1.66
CA LEU A 310 6.66 -25.68 1.11
C LEU A 310 6.05 -24.83 -0.01
N LEU A 311 6.35 -23.55 -0.02
CA LEU A 311 5.93 -22.59 -1.05
C LEU A 311 7.03 -22.40 -2.08
#